data_64682aa22ad229aedab64ce9a7e286da
#
_entry.id   64682aa22ad229aedab64ce9a7e286da
#
_cell.length_a   1.000
_cell.length_b   1.000
_cell.length_c   1.000
_cell.angle_alpha   90.00
_cell.angle_beta   90.00
_cell.angle_gamma   90.00
#
_symmetry.space_group_name_H-M   'P 1'
#
loop_
_entity.id
_entity.type
_entity.pdbx_description
1 polymer ?
#
loop_
_entity_poly.entity_id
_entity_poly.type
_entity_poly.pdbx_seq_one_letter_code
_entity_poly.pdbx_strand_id
1 'polypeptide(L)'
;DFIILTEKEVQLLETIVFNKPFQTSNTLHWHQDVAYFPLKPNNQVAVWFPLEPVNKKRGALNYALKSHKEGIKGSTDLHTRKPFDNEDRELIPDDPSKSGYEVKCMEMTHRDIVMHNGYTWHYSGPNKEEGYTRRGISVRFIIDKAIFDPRPGQGAAFTKQLELKAGDNFIGDPFPVL
;
A
#
# COMPACT_ATOMS: atom_id res chain seq x y z
N ASP A 1 0.75 18.03 11.45
CA ASP A 1 1.31 16.95 12.27
C ASP A 1 0.29 15.83 12.41
N PHE A 2 0.54 14.72 11.72
CA PHE A 2 -0.36 13.57 11.70
C PHE A 2 -0.58 12.97 13.11
N ILE A 3 0.45 12.94 13.93
CA ILE A 3 0.41 12.40 15.30
C ILE A 3 -0.50 13.24 16.20
N ILE A 4 -0.57 14.56 15.98
CA ILE A 4 -1.44 15.47 16.76
C ILE A 4 -2.93 15.32 16.40
N LEU A 5 -3.22 14.78 15.19
CA LEU A 5 -4.61 14.56 14.75
C LEU A 5 -5.22 13.25 15.28
N THR A 6 -4.43 12.43 15.94
CA THR A 6 -4.89 11.19 16.57
C THR A 6 -4.45 11.16 18.02
N GLU A 7 -5.36 10.96 18.94
CA GLU A 7 -5.06 10.71 20.38
C GLU A 7 -4.54 9.29 20.60
N LYS A 8 -4.33 8.51 19.52
CA LYS A 8 -3.88 7.14 19.53
C LYS A 8 -2.38 7.06 19.33
N GLU A 9 -1.79 5.99 19.83
CA GLU A 9 -0.41 5.64 19.55
C GLU A 9 -0.20 5.45 18.04
N VAL A 10 0.87 6.01 17.50
CA VAL A 10 1.26 5.86 16.11
C VAL A 10 2.61 5.15 16.07
N GLN A 11 2.68 4.06 15.34
CA GLN A 11 3.86 3.23 15.26
C GLN A 11 4.31 3.08 13.81
N LEU A 12 5.60 3.24 13.56
CA LEU A 12 6.17 3.00 12.23
C LEU A 12 6.09 1.49 11.93
N LEU A 13 5.51 1.16 10.78
CA LEU A 13 5.43 -0.22 10.31
C LEU A 13 6.52 -0.51 9.26
N GLU A 14 6.63 0.35 8.25
CA GLU A 14 7.53 0.13 7.12
C GLU A 14 7.79 1.43 6.36
N THR A 15 8.96 1.51 5.75
CA THR A 15 9.28 2.55 4.76
C THR A 15 9.79 1.89 3.48
N ILE A 16 9.17 2.25 2.33
CA ILE A 16 9.57 1.74 1.01
C ILE A 16 9.94 2.89 0.10
N VAL A 17 11.08 2.77 -0.57
CA VAL A 17 11.48 3.64 -1.67
C VAL A 17 11.13 2.98 -3.00
N PHE A 18 10.29 3.63 -3.78
CA PHE A 18 9.92 3.21 -5.12
C PHE A 18 10.76 3.91 -6.17
N ASN A 19 11.38 3.15 -7.05
CA ASN A 19 12.17 3.65 -8.16
C ASN A 19 11.64 3.02 -9.47
N LYS A 20 11.06 3.85 -10.35
CA LYS A 20 10.52 3.44 -11.65
C LYS A 20 11.28 4.16 -12.79
N PRO A 21 12.37 3.60 -13.31
CA PRO A 21 13.00 4.10 -14.51
C PRO A 21 12.05 4.09 -15.72
N PHE A 22 12.39 4.84 -16.76
CA PHE A 22 11.68 4.81 -18.04
C PHE A 22 11.62 3.39 -18.61
N GLN A 23 10.49 3.04 -19.24
CA GLN A 23 10.21 1.73 -19.86
C GLN A 23 10.24 0.52 -18.92
N THR A 24 10.33 0.69 -17.61
CA THR A 24 10.10 -0.46 -16.76
C THR A 24 8.64 -0.88 -16.84
N SER A 25 8.42 -2.17 -17.11
CA SER A 25 7.08 -2.80 -17.06
C SER A 25 6.52 -2.90 -15.63
N ASN A 26 7.17 -2.27 -14.65
CA ASN A 26 6.81 -2.36 -13.23
C ASN A 26 5.48 -1.65 -12.94
N THR A 27 4.42 -2.30 -13.34
CA THR A 27 3.07 -1.99 -12.88
C THR A 27 2.89 -2.59 -11.50
N LEU A 28 2.38 -1.80 -10.56
CA LEU A 28 1.77 -2.33 -9.35
C LEU A 28 0.26 -2.38 -9.62
N HIS A 29 -0.25 -3.58 -9.83
CA HIS A 29 -1.67 -3.79 -10.13
C HIS A 29 -2.57 -3.34 -8.96
N TRP A 30 -3.87 -3.23 -9.23
CA TRP A 30 -4.85 -2.88 -8.21
C TRP A 30 -4.75 -3.79 -6.99
N HIS A 31 -4.53 -3.19 -5.84
CA HIS A 31 -4.36 -3.87 -4.56
C HIS A 31 -4.80 -2.99 -3.40
N GLN A 32 -4.88 -3.57 -2.23
CA GLN A 32 -5.02 -2.91 -0.94
C GLN A 32 -3.91 -3.41 -0.02
N ASP A 33 -3.33 -2.52 0.78
CA ASP A 33 -2.20 -2.87 1.65
C ASP A 33 -2.57 -3.93 2.69
N VAL A 34 -3.77 -3.85 3.26
CA VAL A 34 -4.25 -4.79 4.30
C VAL A 34 -4.21 -6.26 3.88
N ALA A 35 -4.22 -6.55 2.59
CA ALA A 35 -4.14 -7.91 2.09
C ALA A 35 -2.74 -8.53 2.24
N TYR A 36 -1.72 -7.70 2.46
CA TYR A 36 -0.30 -8.10 2.48
C TYR A 36 0.33 -8.03 3.86
N PHE A 37 -0.26 -7.27 4.79
CA PHE A 37 0.29 -7.07 6.12
C PHE A 37 -0.45 -7.88 7.18
N PRO A 38 0.26 -8.65 8.02
CA PRO A 38 -0.33 -9.56 9.00
C PRO A 38 -0.69 -8.84 10.30
N LEU A 39 -1.58 -7.87 10.21
CA LEU A 39 -2.02 -7.04 11.33
C LEU A 39 -3.44 -7.38 11.79
N LYS A 40 -3.67 -7.41 13.11
CA LYS A 40 -4.99 -7.54 13.72
C LYS A 40 -5.11 -6.65 14.96
N PRO A 41 -6.05 -5.66 15.00
CA PRO A 41 -6.83 -5.22 13.85
C PRO A 41 -5.93 -4.66 12.75
N ASN A 42 -6.42 -4.63 11.49
CA ASN A 42 -5.66 -4.08 10.39
C ASN A 42 -5.96 -2.57 10.25
N ASN A 43 -5.30 -1.79 11.09
CA ASN A 43 -5.49 -0.35 11.26
C ASN A 43 -4.33 0.47 10.70
N GLN A 44 -3.78 0.03 9.57
CA GLN A 44 -2.68 0.71 8.91
C GLN A 44 -3.12 1.90 8.06
N VAL A 45 -2.23 2.87 7.99
CA VAL A 45 -2.29 4.05 7.12
C VAL A 45 -0.98 4.17 6.36
N ALA A 46 -1.06 4.45 5.07
CA ALA A 46 0.09 4.75 4.24
C ALA A 46 0.13 6.24 3.89
N VAL A 47 1.31 6.83 4.02
CA VAL A 47 1.63 8.18 3.53
C VAL A 47 2.60 8.04 2.38
N TRP A 48 2.22 8.50 1.19
CA TRP A 48 3.05 8.46 0.02
C TRP A 48 3.33 9.86 -0.51
N PHE A 49 4.57 10.10 -0.91
CA PHE A 49 4.98 11.35 -1.54
C PHE A 49 6.02 11.12 -2.64
N PRO A 50 5.93 11.89 -3.75
CA PRO A 50 6.90 11.83 -4.82
C PRO A 50 8.14 12.65 -4.49
N LEU A 51 9.31 12.22 -4.97
CA LEU A 51 10.54 12.99 -4.90
C LEU A 51 10.69 13.95 -6.10
N GLU A 52 9.99 13.66 -7.20
CA GLU A 52 9.85 14.51 -8.38
C GLU A 52 8.38 14.65 -8.75
N PRO A 53 7.99 15.67 -9.54
CA PRO A 53 6.62 15.79 -10.02
C PRO A 53 6.16 14.53 -10.74
N VAL A 54 4.99 14.03 -10.42
CA VAL A 54 4.41 12.82 -10.98
C VAL A 54 3.06 13.11 -11.62
N ASN A 55 2.83 12.52 -12.79
CA ASN A 55 1.60 12.59 -13.56
C ASN A 55 1.21 11.20 -14.07
N LYS A 56 0.10 11.10 -14.78
CA LYS A 56 -0.39 9.84 -15.34
C LYS A 56 0.66 9.12 -16.20
N LYS A 57 1.43 9.86 -17.01
CA LYS A 57 2.47 9.30 -17.91
C LYS A 57 3.65 8.73 -17.12
N ARG A 58 3.96 9.31 -15.95
CA ARG A 58 5.04 8.91 -15.05
C ARG A 58 4.61 7.85 -14.02
N GLY A 59 3.44 7.26 -14.18
CA GLY A 59 2.94 6.23 -13.27
C GLY A 59 2.50 6.77 -11.91
N ALA A 60 1.74 7.87 -11.90
CA ALA A 60 1.07 8.36 -10.70
C ALA A 60 0.17 7.30 -10.07
N LEU A 61 -0.03 7.40 -8.75
CA LEU A 61 -0.98 6.55 -8.04
C LEU A 61 -2.41 6.86 -8.49
N ASN A 62 -3.18 5.80 -8.65
CA ASN A 62 -4.61 5.86 -8.92
C ASN A 62 -5.35 5.20 -7.76
N TYR A 63 -6.44 5.79 -7.32
CA TYR A 63 -7.28 5.30 -6.24
C TYR A 63 -8.70 5.06 -6.70
N ALA A 64 -9.26 3.90 -6.34
CA ALA A 64 -10.69 3.66 -6.42
C ALA A 64 -11.35 4.28 -5.18
N LEU A 65 -12.07 5.39 -5.38
CA LEU A 65 -12.65 6.15 -4.27
C LEU A 65 -13.69 5.34 -3.52
N LYS A 66 -13.67 5.41 -2.18
CA LYS A 66 -14.57 4.69 -1.26
C LYS A 66 -14.39 3.17 -1.21
N SER A 67 -13.44 2.59 -1.94
CA SER A 67 -13.18 1.14 -1.95
C SER A 67 -12.77 0.56 -0.60
N HIS A 68 -12.30 1.39 0.34
CA HIS A 68 -11.99 0.96 1.70
C HIS A 68 -13.19 0.37 2.46
N LYS A 69 -14.41 0.53 1.94
CA LYS A 69 -15.64 -0.01 2.53
C LYS A 69 -15.92 -1.47 2.13
N GLU A 70 -15.17 -2.01 1.19
CA GLU A 70 -15.41 -3.35 0.61
C GLU A 70 -14.79 -4.50 1.43
N GLY A 71 -14.19 -4.20 2.57
CA GLY A 71 -13.48 -5.19 3.36
C GLY A 71 -12.15 -5.64 2.73
N ILE A 72 -11.61 -6.77 3.21
CA ILE A 72 -10.35 -7.31 2.72
C ILE A 72 -10.60 -8.17 1.48
N LYS A 73 -9.95 -7.83 0.37
CA LYS A 73 -9.91 -8.60 -0.87
C LYS A 73 -8.69 -9.53 -0.91
N GLY A 74 -8.68 -10.45 -1.85
CA GLY A 74 -7.59 -11.40 -2.04
C GLY A 74 -6.28 -10.73 -2.45
N SER A 75 -5.18 -11.30 -1.98
CA SER A 75 -3.83 -10.87 -2.31
C SER A 75 -3.32 -11.55 -3.58
N THR A 76 -2.59 -10.80 -4.38
CA THR A 76 -2.00 -11.26 -5.63
C THR A 76 -0.54 -10.84 -5.70
N ASP A 77 0.25 -11.50 -6.52
CA ASP A 77 1.53 -10.93 -6.94
C ASP A 77 1.27 -9.59 -7.64
N LEU A 78 1.90 -8.54 -7.14
CA LEU A 78 1.60 -7.16 -7.55
C LEU A 78 1.98 -6.84 -9.01
N HIS A 79 2.84 -7.67 -9.62
CA HIS A 79 3.30 -7.48 -10.99
C HIS A 79 2.58 -8.39 -11.99
N THR A 80 2.28 -9.61 -11.61
CA THR A 80 1.67 -10.62 -12.50
C THR A 80 0.17 -10.78 -12.29
N ARG A 81 -0.38 -10.30 -11.17
CA ARG A 81 -1.76 -10.52 -10.72
C ARG A 81 -2.15 -11.96 -10.41
N LYS A 82 -1.22 -12.86 -10.39
CA LYS A 82 -1.53 -14.23 -9.97
C LYS A 82 -1.89 -14.24 -8.48
N PRO A 83 -3.02 -14.85 -8.09
CA PRO A 83 -3.32 -15.05 -6.67
C PRO A 83 -2.20 -15.85 -6.00
N PHE A 84 -1.94 -15.55 -4.73
CA PHE A 84 -1.05 -16.39 -3.94
C PHE A 84 -1.71 -17.73 -3.61
N ASP A 85 -0.89 -18.74 -3.33
CA ASP A 85 -1.36 -20.07 -2.96
C ASP A 85 -2.31 -19.99 -1.74
N ASN A 86 -3.41 -20.73 -1.82
CA ASN A 86 -4.48 -20.75 -0.82
C ASN A 86 -5.23 -19.41 -0.63
N GLU A 87 -5.17 -18.50 -1.61
CA GLU A 87 -6.00 -17.29 -1.61
C GLU A 87 -7.40 -17.63 -2.13
N ASP A 88 -8.40 -17.55 -1.27
CA ASP A 88 -9.81 -17.89 -1.55
C ASP A 88 -10.74 -16.65 -1.55
N ARG A 89 -10.20 -15.47 -1.20
CA ARG A 89 -10.98 -14.24 -1.19
C ARG A 89 -11.19 -13.70 -2.60
N GLU A 90 -12.31 -12.99 -2.77
CA GLU A 90 -12.59 -12.25 -4.00
C GLU A 90 -11.46 -11.26 -4.31
N LEU A 91 -11.03 -11.23 -5.57
CA LEU A 91 -9.99 -10.31 -6.02
C LEU A 91 -10.56 -8.94 -6.35
N ILE A 92 -9.72 -7.92 -6.25
CA ILE A 92 -10.05 -6.58 -6.75
C ILE A 92 -10.23 -6.66 -8.27
N PRO A 93 -11.27 -6.04 -8.86
CA PRO A 93 -11.47 -6.01 -10.30
C PRO A 93 -10.25 -5.46 -11.07
N ASP A 94 -10.01 -5.94 -12.28
CA ASP A 94 -8.94 -5.45 -13.16
C ASP A 94 -9.07 -3.97 -13.47
N ASP A 95 -10.30 -3.52 -13.56
CA ASP A 95 -10.65 -2.13 -13.80
C ASP A 95 -11.82 -1.74 -12.89
N PRO A 96 -11.55 -1.19 -11.71
CA PRO A 96 -12.59 -0.77 -10.78
C PRO A 96 -13.58 0.24 -11.38
N SER A 97 -13.17 1.02 -12.40
CA SER A 97 -14.10 1.98 -13.04
C SER A 97 -15.25 1.28 -13.74
N LYS A 98 -15.02 0.09 -14.30
CA LYS A 98 -16.08 -0.74 -14.92
C LYS A 98 -16.98 -1.42 -13.88
N SER A 99 -16.55 -1.44 -12.63
CA SER A 99 -17.33 -1.96 -11.50
C SER A 99 -18.03 -0.85 -10.71
N GLY A 100 -18.12 0.36 -11.27
CA GLY A 100 -18.86 1.47 -10.68
C GLY A 100 -18.06 2.37 -9.72
N TYR A 101 -16.75 2.16 -9.57
CA TYR A 101 -15.92 3.03 -8.73
C TYR A 101 -15.42 4.24 -9.51
N GLU A 102 -15.48 5.40 -8.88
CA GLU A 102 -14.74 6.57 -9.37
C GLU A 102 -13.25 6.33 -9.15
N VAL A 103 -12.47 6.43 -10.22
CA VAL A 103 -11.01 6.28 -10.17
C VAL A 103 -10.35 7.64 -10.33
N LYS A 104 -9.54 8.03 -9.34
CA LYS A 104 -8.80 9.29 -9.33
C LYS A 104 -7.30 9.07 -9.48
N CYS A 105 -6.70 9.69 -10.50
CA CYS A 105 -5.26 9.75 -10.68
C CYS A 105 -4.69 10.91 -9.84
N MET A 106 -3.68 10.64 -9.02
CA MET A 106 -3.04 11.63 -8.14
C MET A 106 -1.82 12.23 -8.84
N GLU A 107 -2.04 13.27 -9.63
CA GLU A 107 -0.94 14.07 -10.17
C GLU A 107 -0.43 15.01 -9.07
N MET A 108 0.86 14.95 -8.79
CA MET A 108 1.45 15.54 -7.59
C MET A 108 2.81 16.17 -7.89
N THR A 109 3.18 17.15 -7.11
CA THR A 109 4.53 17.71 -7.05
C THR A 109 5.29 17.18 -5.81
N HIS A 110 6.58 17.49 -5.69
CA HIS A 110 7.38 17.14 -4.52
C HIS A 110 6.95 17.85 -3.22
N ARG A 111 5.92 18.70 -3.28
CA ARG A 111 5.33 19.40 -2.12
C ARG A 111 4.03 18.78 -1.64
N ASP A 112 3.56 17.78 -2.38
CA ASP A 112 2.29 17.13 -2.09
C ASP A 112 2.52 15.79 -1.41
N ILE A 113 1.61 15.42 -0.55
CA ILE A 113 1.51 14.09 0.04
C ILE A 113 0.11 13.55 -0.19
N VAL A 114 0.00 12.24 -0.32
CA VAL A 114 -1.29 11.55 -0.25
C VAL A 114 -1.26 10.55 0.90
N MET A 115 -2.33 10.53 1.66
CA MET A 115 -2.53 9.59 2.75
C MET A 115 -3.76 8.74 2.45
N HIS A 116 -3.64 7.43 2.67
CA HIS A 116 -4.76 6.52 2.48
C HIS A 116 -4.79 5.44 3.55
N ASN A 117 -6.01 4.98 3.84
CA ASN A 117 -6.25 3.82 4.68
C ASN A 117 -5.82 2.56 3.95
N GLY A 118 -5.26 1.59 4.65
CA GLY A 118 -4.75 0.35 4.08
C GLY A 118 -5.79 -0.50 3.32
N TYR A 119 -7.09 -0.27 3.51
CA TYR A 119 -8.18 -0.91 2.75
C TYR A 119 -8.44 -0.24 1.39
N THR A 120 -7.87 0.93 1.11
CA THR A 120 -8.13 1.67 -0.13
C THR A 120 -7.45 1.00 -1.32
N TRP A 121 -8.21 0.63 -2.35
CA TRP A 121 -7.65 0.05 -3.56
C TRP A 121 -6.88 1.09 -4.33
N HIS A 122 -5.66 0.74 -4.70
CA HIS A 122 -4.80 1.63 -5.45
C HIS A 122 -3.93 0.88 -6.46
N TYR A 123 -3.42 1.63 -7.42
CA TYR A 123 -2.71 1.13 -8.58
C TYR A 123 -1.63 2.13 -9.01
N SER A 124 -0.53 1.65 -9.57
CA SER A 124 0.49 2.50 -10.16
C SER A 124 0.99 1.90 -11.47
N GLY A 125 0.69 2.56 -12.59
CA GLY A 125 1.13 2.15 -13.91
C GLY A 125 2.65 2.28 -14.13
N PRO A 126 3.14 1.87 -15.31
CA PRO A 126 4.53 2.03 -15.70
C PRO A 126 4.89 3.51 -15.89
N ASN A 127 6.18 3.83 -15.77
CA ASN A 127 6.70 5.10 -16.23
C ASN A 127 6.97 5.05 -17.73
N LYS A 128 6.22 5.85 -18.50
CA LYS A 128 6.30 5.94 -19.97
C LYS A 128 6.97 7.24 -20.45
N GLU A 129 7.56 8.03 -19.56
CA GLU A 129 8.20 9.28 -19.91
C GLU A 129 9.70 9.09 -20.08
N GLU A 130 10.17 9.31 -21.31
CA GLU A 130 11.57 9.17 -21.67
C GLU A 130 12.46 10.16 -20.91
N GLY A 131 13.64 9.72 -20.51
CA GLY A 131 14.59 10.55 -19.77
C GLY A 131 14.22 10.80 -18.30
N TYR A 132 13.12 10.18 -17.83
CA TYR A 132 12.63 10.41 -16.47
C TYR A 132 12.61 9.13 -15.63
N THR A 133 13.12 9.23 -14.42
CA THR A 133 12.94 8.19 -13.40
C THR A 133 11.96 8.71 -12.36
N ARG A 134 10.87 7.97 -12.12
CA ARG A 134 9.89 8.32 -11.08
C ARG A 134 10.29 7.70 -9.76
N ARG A 135 10.58 8.52 -8.76
CA ARG A 135 10.87 8.09 -7.41
C ARG A 135 9.80 8.58 -6.45
N GLY A 136 9.56 7.81 -5.42
CA GLY A 136 8.62 8.18 -4.35
C GLY A 136 8.85 7.32 -3.13
N ILE A 137 8.38 7.79 -2.00
CA ILE A 137 8.49 7.11 -0.72
C ILE A 137 7.09 6.82 -0.18
N SER A 138 6.89 5.62 0.33
CA SER A 138 5.72 5.25 1.13
C SER A 138 6.18 4.96 2.55
N VAL A 139 5.55 5.62 3.51
CA VAL A 139 5.73 5.35 4.93
C VAL A 139 4.41 4.80 5.45
N ARG A 140 4.45 3.64 6.07
CA ARG A 140 3.27 2.97 6.64
C ARG A 140 3.32 3.02 8.15
N PHE A 141 2.15 3.25 8.73
CA PHE A 141 1.97 3.33 10.17
C PHE A 141 0.87 2.38 10.64
N ILE A 142 1.05 1.85 11.83
CA ILE A 142 -0.01 1.25 12.64
C ILE A 142 -0.60 2.37 13.50
N ILE A 143 -1.92 2.52 13.46
CA ILE A 143 -2.64 3.47 14.30
C ILE A 143 -3.26 2.70 15.46
N ASP A 144 -2.88 3.04 16.69
CA ASP A 144 -3.20 2.24 17.87
C ASP A 144 -2.40 0.91 17.89
N LYS A 145 -2.83 -0.07 18.65
CA LYS A 145 -2.13 -1.33 18.82
C LYS A 145 -2.59 -2.38 17.83
N ALA A 146 -1.67 -3.19 17.34
CA ALA A 146 -1.96 -4.37 16.55
C ALA A 146 -1.10 -5.53 16.99
N ILE A 147 -1.58 -6.75 16.77
CA ILE A 147 -0.82 -7.98 16.97
C ILE A 147 -0.49 -8.61 15.62
N PHE A 148 0.55 -9.41 15.58
CA PHE A 148 0.92 -10.20 14.42
C PHE A 148 -0.09 -11.32 14.20
N ASP A 149 -0.74 -11.31 13.03
CA ASP A 149 -1.79 -12.28 12.65
C ASP A 149 -1.47 -12.83 11.23
N PRO A 150 -0.50 -13.77 11.12
CA PRO A 150 -0.15 -14.36 9.83
C PRO A 150 -1.33 -15.14 9.26
N ARG A 151 -1.70 -14.84 8.03
CA ARG A 151 -2.82 -15.45 7.32
C ARG A 151 -2.37 -16.06 6.00
N PRO A 152 -2.97 -17.19 5.56
CA PRO A 152 -2.75 -17.72 4.23
C PRO A 152 -3.02 -16.67 3.14
N GLY A 153 -2.34 -16.77 2.01
CA GLY A 153 -2.52 -15.86 0.87
C GLY A 153 -1.82 -14.50 1.02
N GLN A 154 -1.21 -14.22 2.15
CA GLN A 154 -0.41 -13.02 2.32
C GLN A 154 0.95 -13.18 1.65
N GLY A 155 1.21 -12.36 0.62
CA GLY A 155 2.41 -12.45 -0.19
C GLY A 155 3.57 -11.58 0.25
N ALA A 156 3.55 -10.99 1.43
CA ALA A 156 4.54 -10.01 1.80
C ALA A 156 5.89 -10.63 2.13
N ALA A 157 6.91 -10.23 1.39
CA ALA A 157 8.31 -10.50 1.75
C ALA A 157 8.65 -9.99 3.16
N PHE A 158 7.99 -8.91 3.57
CA PHE A 158 8.06 -8.30 4.89
C PHE A 158 7.81 -9.32 6.01
N THR A 159 6.77 -10.15 5.90
CA THR A 159 6.42 -11.11 6.97
C THR A 159 7.43 -12.23 7.14
N LYS A 160 8.18 -12.56 6.09
CA LYS A 160 9.21 -13.60 6.13
C LYS A 160 10.47 -13.19 6.90
N GLN A 161 10.64 -11.88 7.12
CA GLN A 161 11.79 -11.33 7.83
C GLN A 161 11.50 -11.06 9.31
N LEU A 162 10.25 -11.22 9.72
CA LEU A 162 9.84 -10.99 11.09
C LEU A 162 9.97 -12.29 11.91
N GLU A 163 10.69 -12.23 13.00
CA GLU A 163 10.75 -13.30 13.99
C GLU A 163 9.57 -13.28 14.98
N LEU A 164 8.38 -12.83 14.50
CA LEU A 164 7.17 -12.73 15.30
C LEU A 164 6.35 -14.02 15.21
N LYS A 165 5.72 -14.38 16.32
CA LYS A 165 4.72 -15.45 16.41
C LYS A 165 3.31 -14.88 16.40
N ALA A 166 2.34 -15.67 15.94
CA ALA A 166 0.93 -15.28 15.99
C ALA A 166 0.54 -14.81 17.40
N GLY A 167 -0.03 -13.61 17.49
CA GLY A 167 -0.42 -12.96 18.75
C GLY A 167 0.63 -12.03 19.35
N ASP A 168 1.86 -12.02 18.85
CA ASP A 168 2.89 -11.08 19.33
C ASP A 168 2.53 -9.63 18.95
N ASN A 169 2.90 -8.70 19.83
CA ASN A 169 2.77 -7.27 19.53
C ASN A 169 3.90 -6.81 18.60
N PHE A 170 3.62 -5.80 17.78
CA PHE A 170 4.63 -5.07 17.02
C PHE A 170 5.29 -4.07 17.98
N ILE A 171 6.39 -4.45 18.62
CA ILE A 171 7.09 -3.64 19.61
C ILE A 171 8.61 -3.65 19.37
N GLY A 172 9.27 -2.60 19.85
CA GLY A 172 10.70 -2.46 19.77
C GLY A 172 11.21 -2.08 18.38
N ASP A 173 12.51 -2.18 18.19
CA ASP A 173 13.15 -2.05 16.89
C ASP A 173 12.84 -3.30 16.05
N PRO A 174 12.24 -3.24 14.84
CA PRO A 174 12.15 -2.08 13.93
C PRO A 174 10.82 -1.32 13.95
N PHE A 175 9.98 -1.41 14.97
CA PHE A 175 8.66 -0.78 15.02
C PHE A 175 8.59 0.34 16.08
N PRO A 176 9.32 1.45 15.91
CA PRO A 176 9.32 2.52 16.90
C PRO A 176 7.95 3.19 17.01
N VAL A 177 7.57 3.51 18.24
CA VAL A 177 6.46 4.40 18.55
C VAL A 177 6.92 5.83 18.37
N LEU A 178 6.08 6.67 17.73
CA LEU A 178 6.38 8.05 17.36
C LEU A 178 5.75 9.04 18.33
#